data_235e031fb2c0ed33c8ac78be7adbed02
#
_entry.id   235e031fb2c0ed33c8ac78be7adbed02
#
_cell.length_a   1.000
_cell.length_b   1.000
_cell.length_c   1.000
_cell.angle_alpha   90.00
_cell.angle_beta   90.00
_cell.angle_gamma   90.00
#
_symmetry.space_group_name_H-M   'P 1'
#
loop_
_entity.id
_entity.type
_entity.pdbx_description
1 polymer ?
#
loop_
_entity_poly.entity_id
_entity_poly.type
_entity_poly.pdbx_seq_one_letter_code
_entity_poly.pdbx_strand_id
1 'polypeptide(L)'
;MSASQQSRTSIFTPVLIGGSLILLINFALRASFGVFQIPIASEFGWPRAEFSMAIAIQNLAWGIGQPIFGALGERFGDRWSIIIGAFLYSAGLVLTAYATTPASMQLLEVMVGFGIAGTGFGVILAVIGRAASDENRSLALGIATAAGVQ
;
A
#
# COMPACT_ATOMS: atom_id res chain seq x y z
N MET A 1 -35.06 -23.80 27.57
CA MET A 1 -35.00 -22.54 26.78
C MET A 1 -33.64 -21.91 27.06
N SER A 2 -32.62 -22.30 26.27
CA SER A 2 -31.29 -21.70 26.35
C SER A 2 -31.20 -20.66 25.26
N ALA A 3 -31.24 -19.39 25.66
CA ALA A 3 -30.93 -18.29 24.77
C ALA A 3 -29.47 -18.39 24.37
N SER A 4 -29.23 -18.74 23.13
CA SER A 4 -27.92 -18.65 22.49
C SER A 4 -27.46 -17.19 22.60
N GLN A 5 -26.51 -16.91 23.47
CA GLN A 5 -25.71 -15.70 23.39
C GLN A 5 -24.95 -15.76 22.08
N GLN A 6 -25.53 -15.20 21.02
CA GLN A 6 -24.80 -14.77 19.85
C GLN A 6 -23.79 -13.74 20.32
N SER A 7 -22.56 -14.17 20.52
CA SER A 7 -21.42 -13.28 20.68
C SER A 7 -21.43 -12.38 19.44
N ARG A 8 -21.81 -11.12 19.63
CA ARG A 8 -21.59 -10.07 18.61
C ARG A 8 -20.09 -9.99 18.39
N THR A 9 -19.60 -10.70 17.42
CA THR A 9 -18.21 -10.56 16.96
C THR A 9 -18.05 -9.11 16.53
N SER A 10 -17.28 -8.36 17.30
CA SER A 10 -17.02 -6.95 17.01
C SER A 10 -16.46 -6.83 15.59
N ILE A 11 -17.11 -6.01 14.77
CA ILE A 11 -16.65 -5.72 13.39
C ILE A 11 -15.27 -5.06 13.44
N PHE A 12 -15.02 -4.27 14.48
CA PHE A 12 -13.73 -3.59 14.70
C PHE A 12 -12.71 -4.51 15.34
N THR A 13 -12.19 -5.43 14.55
CA THR A 13 -11.07 -6.28 14.95
C THR A 13 -9.74 -5.50 14.86
N PRO A 14 -8.71 -5.82 15.66
CA PRO A 14 -7.38 -5.21 15.52
C PRO A 14 -6.83 -5.32 14.09
N VAL A 15 -7.18 -6.38 13.36
CA VAL A 15 -6.77 -6.60 11.97
C VAL A 15 -7.44 -5.58 11.04
N LEU A 16 -8.73 -5.29 11.21
CA LEU A 16 -9.43 -4.29 10.42
C LEU A 16 -8.86 -2.89 10.67
N ILE A 17 -8.67 -2.52 11.93
CA ILE A 17 -8.12 -1.21 12.30
C ILE A 17 -6.70 -1.06 11.76
N GLY A 18 -5.83 -2.02 12.02
CA GLY A 18 -4.45 -2.00 11.54
C GLY A 18 -4.33 -1.98 10.02
N GLY A 19 -5.10 -2.82 9.34
CA GLY A 19 -5.15 -2.85 7.87
C GLY A 19 -5.64 -1.54 7.26
N SER A 20 -6.71 -0.96 7.82
CA SER A 20 -7.25 0.33 7.38
C SER A 20 -6.25 1.47 7.58
N LEU A 21 -5.52 1.49 8.70
CA LEU A 21 -4.46 2.47 8.96
C LEU A 21 -3.31 2.34 7.96
N ILE A 22 -2.88 1.12 7.63
CA ILE A 22 -1.84 0.88 6.63
C ILE A 22 -2.28 1.43 5.27
N LEU A 23 -3.52 1.15 4.85
CA LEU A 23 -4.05 1.66 3.60
C LEU A 23 -4.13 3.19 3.59
N LEU A 24 -4.63 3.80 4.66
CA LEU A 24 -4.73 5.25 4.78
C LEU A 24 -3.35 5.92 4.67
N ILE A 25 -2.34 5.41 5.39
CA ILE A 25 -0.96 5.92 5.33
C ILE A 25 -0.40 5.75 3.93
N ASN A 26 -0.59 4.59 3.30
CA ASN A 26 -0.11 4.30 1.96
C ASN A 26 -0.67 5.31 0.94
N PHE A 27 -1.97 5.59 0.99
CA PHE A 27 -2.61 6.56 0.10
C PHE A 27 -2.21 8.00 0.39
N ALA A 28 -2.08 8.37 1.66
CA ALA A 28 -1.62 9.71 2.05
C ALA A 28 -0.21 9.99 1.52
N LEU A 29 0.71 9.02 1.63
CA LEU A 29 2.06 9.12 1.08
C LEU A 29 2.03 9.25 -0.45
N ARG A 30 1.22 8.47 -1.15
CA ARG A 30 1.07 8.59 -2.61
C ARG A 30 0.51 9.95 -3.03
N ALA A 31 -0.51 10.44 -2.36
CA ALA A 31 -1.10 11.75 -2.65
C ALA A 31 -0.08 12.88 -2.46
N SER A 32 0.80 12.77 -1.47
CA SER A 32 1.86 13.74 -1.21
C SER A 32 2.84 13.87 -2.38
N PHE A 33 3.10 12.80 -3.13
CA PHE A 33 3.97 12.84 -4.31
C PHE A 33 3.48 13.85 -5.36
N GLY A 34 2.18 13.95 -5.58
CA GLY A 34 1.59 14.93 -6.51
C GLY A 34 1.86 16.38 -6.10
N VAL A 35 1.88 16.65 -4.79
CA VAL A 35 2.14 17.99 -4.24
C VAL A 35 3.62 18.36 -4.40
N PHE A 36 4.53 17.42 -4.21
CA PHE A 36 5.98 17.66 -4.30
C PHE A 36 6.51 17.72 -5.74
N GLN A 37 5.74 17.28 -6.72
CA GLN A 37 6.16 17.24 -8.13
C GLN A 37 6.62 18.61 -8.64
N ILE A 38 5.84 19.65 -8.40
CA ILE A 38 6.14 20.99 -8.93
C ILE A 38 7.39 21.58 -8.28
N PRO A 39 7.52 21.60 -6.95
CA PRO A 39 8.75 22.07 -6.29
C PRO A 39 10.01 21.35 -6.75
N ILE A 40 9.98 20.03 -6.80
CA ILE A 40 11.14 19.21 -7.20
C ILE A 40 11.53 19.50 -8.66
N ALA A 41 10.56 19.50 -9.57
CA ALA A 41 10.80 19.77 -10.98
C ALA A 41 11.39 21.19 -11.18
N SER A 42 10.94 22.19 -10.41
CA SER A 42 11.45 23.57 -10.50
C SER A 42 12.84 23.71 -9.89
N GLU A 43 13.14 23.04 -8.79
CA GLU A 43 14.43 23.12 -8.10
C GLU A 43 15.56 22.49 -8.91
N PHE A 44 15.32 21.32 -9.50
CA PHE A 44 16.30 20.59 -10.29
C PHE A 44 16.26 20.90 -11.78
N GLY A 45 15.30 21.73 -12.24
CA GLY A 45 15.11 22.03 -13.66
C GLY A 45 14.72 20.80 -14.50
N TRP A 46 14.11 19.79 -13.88
CA TRP A 46 13.72 18.57 -14.59
C TRP A 46 12.44 18.81 -15.41
N PRO A 47 12.38 18.28 -16.64
CA PRO A 47 11.12 18.24 -17.39
C PRO A 47 10.04 17.51 -16.62
N ARG A 48 8.81 18.02 -16.65
CA ARG A 48 7.66 17.34 -16.02
C ARG A 48 7.46 15.90 -16.51
N ALA A 49 7.87 15.61 -17.74
CA ALA A 49 7.83 14.29 -18.34
C ALA A 49 8.64 13.24 -17.54
N GLU A 50 9.80 13.63 -16.99
CA GLU A 50 10.66 12.74 -16.20
C GLU A 50 9.97 12.33 -14.90
N PHE A 51 9.27 13.24 -14.24
CA PHE A 51 8.50 12.93 -13.05
C PHE A 51 7.29 12.04 -13.36
N SER A 52 6.58 12.33 -14.45
CA SER A 52 5.47 11.50 -14.92
C SER A 52 5.94 10.07 -15.27
N MET A 53 7.13 9.96 -15.87
CA MET A 53 7.75 8.67 -16.16
C MET A 53 8.07 7.91 -14.85
N ALA A 54 8.60 8.57 -13.84
CA ALA A 54 8.86 7.95 -12.54
C ALA A 54 7.57 7.39 -11.91
N ILE A 55 6.47 8.14 -11.95
CA ILE A 55 5.16 7.65 -11.48
C ILE A 55 4.64 6.48 -12.32
N ALA A 56 4.83 6.51 -13.63
CA ALA A 56 4.44 5.39 -14.52
C ALA A 56 5.22 4.12 -14.18
N ILE A 57 6.52 4.23 -13.95
CA ILE A 57 7.39 3.14 -13.53
C ILE A 57 6.95 2.59 -12.17
N GLN A 58 6.65 3.46 -11.21
CA GLN A 58 6.12 3.08 -9.90
C GLN A 58 4.83 2.25 -10.04
N ASN A 59 3.88 2.72 -10.84
CA ASN A 59 2.62 2.01 -11.05
C ASN A 59 2.81 0.66 -11.77
N LEU A 60 3.73 0.59 -12.73
CA LEU A 60 4.08 -0.67 -13.41
C LEU A 60 4.70 -1.68 -12.42
N ALA A 61 5.66 -1.22 -11.60
CA ALA A 61 6.28 -2.05 -10.57
C ALA A 61 5.26 -2.51 -9.52
N TRP A 62 4.32 -1.65 -9.15
CA TRP A 62 3.20 -2.00 -8.28
C TRP A 62 2.35 -3.11 -8.90
N GLY A 63 1.94 -2.97 -10.17
CA GLY A 63 1.15 -3.98 -10.88
C GLY A 63 1.85 -5.33 -10.96
N ILE A 64 3.14 -5.34 -11.30
CA ILE A 64 3.96 -6.56 -11.36
C ILE A 64 4.18 -7.16 -9.95
N GLY A 65 4.32 -6.31 -8.95
CA GLY A 65 4.52 -6.71 -7.55
C GLY A 65 3.29 -7.40 -6.94
N GLN A 66 2.07 -7.07 -7.36
CA GLN A 66 0.82 -7.61 -6.80
C GLN A 66 0.80 -9.15 -6.74
N PRO A 67 0.99 -9.89 -7.85
CA PRO A 67 0.99 -11.35 -7.80
C PRO A 67 2.17 -11.91 -7.00
N ILE A 68 3.33 -11.23 -7.01
CA ILE A 68 4.52 -11.67 -6.27
C ILE A 68 4.26 -11.60 -4.76
N PHE A 69 3.77 -10.48 -4.27
CA PHE A 69 3.45 -10.31 -2.85
C PHE A 69 2.22 -11.12 -2.42
N GLY A 70 1.26 -11.35 -3.31
CA GLY A 70 0.17 -12.30 -3.09
C GLY A 70 0.70 -13.70 -2.84
N ALA A 71 1.52 -14.23 -3.74
CA ALA A 71 2.15 -15.54 -3.61
C ALA A 71 3.08 -15.64 -2.38
N LEU A 72 3.81 -14.57 -2.07
CA LEU A 72 4.64 -14.50 -0.86
C LEU A 72 3.80 -14.62 0.40
N GLY A 73 2.66 -13.91 0.45
CA GLY A 73 1.71 -13.98 1.55
C GLY A 73 1.10 -15.38 1.72
N GLU A 74 0.72 -16.04 0.64
CA GLU A 74 0.19 -17.40 0.67
C GLU A 74 1.23 -18.42 1.13
N ARG A 75 2.48 -18.27 0.72
CA ARG A 75 3.54 -19.27 1.01
C ARG A 75 4.20 -19.07 2.38
N PHE A 76 4.48 -17.84 2.77
CA PHE A 76 5.25 -17.50 3.98
C PHE A 76 4.43 -16.79 5.05
N GLY A 77 3.19 -16.46 4.73
CA GLY A 77 2.27 -15.70 5.58
C GLY A 77 2.27 -14.21 5.29
N ASP A 78 1.11 -13.62 5.43
CA ASP A 78 0.85 -12.20 5.13
C ASP A 78 1.77 -11.23 5.87
N ARG A 79 2.16 -11.60 7.09
CA ARG A 79 3.06 -10.79 7.92
C ARG A 79 4.37 -10.48 7.20
N TRP A 80 4.98 -11.47 6.56
CA TRP A 80 6.24 -11.27 5.83
C TRP A 80 6.05 -10.43 4.58
N SER A 81 4.95 -10.65 3.85
CA SER A 81 4.59 -9.83 2.70
C SER A 81 4.51 -8.35 3.09
N ILE A 82 3.79 -8.03 4.17
CA ILE A 82 3.62 -6.66 4.66
C ILE A 82 4.94 -6.07 5.17
N ILE A 83 5.73 -6.82 5.94
CA ILE A 83 7.02 -6.33 6.47
C ILE A 83 8.00 -6.00 5.34
N ILE A 84 8.14 -6.92 4.37
CA ILE A 84 9.03 -6.70 3.21
C ILE A 84 8.53 -5.52 2.37
N GLY A 85 7.22 -5.45 2.12
CA GLY A 85 6.61 -4.33 1.42
C GLY A 85 6.85 -2.99 2.11
N ALA A 86 6.61 -2.93 3.42
CA ALA A 86 6.83 -1.73 4.23
C ALA A 86 8.31 -1.30 4.25
N PHE A 87 9.23 -2.26 4.34
CA PHE A 87 10.66 -1.99 4.28
C PHE A 87 11.06 -1.41 2.92
N LEU A 88 10.65 -2.05 1.81
CA LEU A 88 10.93 -1.56 0.46
C LEU A 88 10.33 -0.18 0.22
N TYR A 89 9.10 0.06 0.70
CA TYR A 89 8.43 1.35 0.57
C TYR A 89 9.20 2.45 1.33
N SER A 90 9.48 2.22 2.61
CA SER A 90 10.19 3.19 3.45
C SER A 90 11.61 3.47 2.94
N ALA A 91 12.36 2.42 2.60
CA ALA A 91 13.70 2.56 2.06
C ALA A 91 13.69 3.27 0.70
N GLY A 92 12.75 2.92 -0.19
CA GLY A 92 12.57 3.59 -1.48
C GLY A 92 12.31 5.08 -1.32
N LEU A 93 11.39 5.47 -0.44
CA LEU A 93 11.08 6.88 -0.16
C LEU A 93 12.28 7.65 0.41
N VAL A 94 13.00 7.06 1.38
CA VAL A 94 14.18 7.70 1.96
C VAL A 94 15.27 7.88 0.91
N LEU A 95 15.52 6.87 0.08
CA LEU A 95 16.53 6.96 -0.97
C LEU A 95 16.14 7.93 -2.08
N THR A 96 14.84 8.03 -2.41
CA THR A 96 14.34 9.00 -3.39
C THR A 96 14.61 10.45 -2.96
N ALA A 97 14.63 10.73 -1.65
CA ALA A 97 15.00 12.06 -1.15
C ALA A 97 16.44 12.46 -1.46
N TYR A 98 17.31 11.51 -1.77
CA TYR A 98 18.72 11.74 -2.18
C TYR A 98 18.92 11.61 -3.70
N ALA A 99 17.86 11.40 -4.47
CA ALA A 99 17.97 11.31 -5.93
C ALA A 99 18.29 12.67 -6.54
N THR A 100 19.42 12.75 -7.24
CA THR A 100 19.88 13.99 -7.89
C THR A 100 19.70 14.00 -9.41
N THR A 101 19.31 12.86 -9.98
CA THR A 101 19.06 12.71 -11.43
C THR A 101 17.71 12.04 -11.68
N PRO A 102 17.02 12.35 -12.81
CA PRO A 102 15.76 11.69 -13.15
C PRO A 102 15.88 10.16 -13.21
N ALA A 103 16.99 9.65 -13.76
CA ALA A 103 17.23 8.22 -13.85
C ALA A 103 17.34 7.54 -12.48
N SER A 104 18.02 8.16 -11.51
CA SER A 104 18.11 7.63 -10.15
C SER A 104 16.74 7.63 -9.46
N MET A 105 15.94 8.67 -9.65
CA MET A 105 14.58 8.73 -9.15
C MET A 105 13.73 7.62 -9.75
N GLN A 106 13.72 7.46 -11.06
CA GLN A 106 12.96 6.44 -11.76
C GLN A 106 13.31 5.02 -11.30
N LEU A 107 14.60 4.74 -11.05
CA LEU A 107 15.04 3.45 -10.52
C LEU A 107 14.53 3.20 -9.09
N LEU A 108 14.55 4.22 -8.25
CA LEU A 108 14.04 4.12 -6.88
C LEU A 108 12.52 3.97 -6.82
N GLU A 109 11.81 4.52 -7.80
CA GLU A 109 10.36 4.35 -7.92
C GLU A 109 9.95 2.89 -8.25
N VAL A 110 10.83 2.08 -8.84
CA VAL A 110 10.61 0.63 -8.93
C VAL A 110 10.52 0.02 -7.53
N MET A 111 11.45 0.38 -6.65
CA MET A 111 11.47 -0.13 -5.28
C MET A 111 10.26 0.34 -4.48
N VAL A 112 9.86 1.60 -4.63
CA VAL A 112 8.64 2.15 -4.04
C VAL A 112 7.40 1.40 -4.55
N GLY A 113 7.30 1.14 -5.85
CA GLY A 113 6.20 0.40 -6.46
C GLY A 113 6.05 -1.02 -5.91
N PHE A 114 7.15 -1.75 -5.78
CA PHE A 114 7.13 -3.07 -5.11
C PHE A 114 6.74 -2.95 -3.63
N GLY A 115 7.19 -1.91 -2.93
CA GLY A 115 6.78 -1.63 -1.55
C GLY A 115 5.27 -1.43 -1.42
N ILE A 116 4.68 -0.65 -2.34
CA ILE A 116 3.22 -0.45 -2.43
C ILE A 116 2.50 -1.78 -2.70
N ALA A 117 3.06 -2.66 -3.52
CA ALA A 117 2.45 -3.97 -3.79
C ALA A 117 2.31 -4.82 -2.52
N GLY A 118 3.31 -4.80 -1.62
CA GLY A 118 3.28 -5.55 -0.37
C GLY A 118 2.41 -4.94 0.74
N THR A 119 2.14 -3.63 0.69
CA THR A 119 1.35 -2.89 1.69
C THR A 119 0.04 -2.34 1.15
N GLY A 120 -0.25 -2.59 -0.12
CA GLY A 120 -1.42 -2.06 -0.81
C GLY A 120 -2.68 -2.91 -0.67
N PHE A 121 -3.70 -2.52 -1.42
CA PHE A 121 -5.04 -3.12 -1.37
C PHE A 121 -5.03 -4.65 -1.50
N GLY A 122 -4.27 -5.22 -2.45
CA GLY A 122 -4.31 -6.64 -2.73
C GLY A 122 -4.00 -7.49 -1.50
N VAL A 123 -2.90 -7.19 -0.82
CA VAL A 123 -2.46 -7.92 0.37
C VAL A 123 -3.35 -7.59 1.58
N ILE A 124 -3.59 -6.30 1.84
CA ILE A 124 -4.32 -5.87 3.05
C ILE A 124 -5.78 -6.32 3.00
N LEU A 125 -6.48 -6.19 1.87
CA LEU A 125 -7.86 -6.66 1.75
C LEU A 125 -7.95 -8.19 1.85
N ALA A 126 -6.96 -8.92 1.34
CA ALA A 126 -6.91 -10.37 1.52
C ALA A 126 -6.76 -10.76 3.01
N VAL A 127 -5.91 -10.05 3.77
CA VAL A 127 -5.74 -10.24 5.21
C VAL A 127 -7.04 -9.96 5.97
N ILE A 128 -7.67 -8.80 5.70
CA ILE A 128 -8.93 -8.41 6.34
C ILE A 128 -10.04 -9.40 5.97
N GLY A 129 -10.14 -9.79 4.70
CA GLY A 129 -11.15 -10.74 4.23
C GLY A 129 -11.02 -12.13 4.85
N ARG A 130 -9.80 -12.58 5.15
CA ARG A 130 -9.56 -13.86 5.87
C ARG A 130 -9.83 -13.76 7.36
N ALA A 131 -9.64 -12.60 7.96
CA ALA A 131 -9.85 -12.38 9.39
C ALA A 131 -11.31 -12.06 9.74
N ALA A 132 -12.09 -11.58 8.79
CA ALA A 132 -13.50 -11.24 8.99
C ALA A 132 -14.39 -12.49 8.99
N SER A 133 -15.45 -12.49 9.84
CA SER A 133 -16.50 -13.51 9.78
C SER A 133 -17.29 -13.38 8.46
N ASP A 134 -17.88 -14.47 8.00
CA ASP A 134 -18.63 -14.49 6.73
C ASP A 134 -19.74 -13.44 6.68
N GLU A 135 -20.43 -13.21 7.80
CA GLU A 135 -21.49 -12.20 7.92
C GLU A 135 -20.96 -10.76 7.76
N ASN A 136 -19.76 -10.48 8.25
CA ASN A 136 -19.19 -9.13 8.33
C ASN A 136 -18.12 -8.87 7.26
N ARG A 137 -17.76 -9.87 6.46
CA ARG A 137 -16.68 -9.76 5.45
C ARG A 137 -16.90 -8.63 4.47
N SER A 138 -18.09 -8.51 3.92
CA SER A 138 -18.44 -7.48 2.96
C SER A 138 -18.32 -6.08 3.57
N LEU A 139 -18.82 -5.91 4.80
CA LEU A 139 -18.74 -4.64 5.51
C LEU A 139 -17.31 -4.28 5.90
N ALA A 140 -16.52 -5.25 6.39
CA ALA A 140 -15.12 -5.05 6.74
C ALA A 140 -14.27 -4.64 5.52
N LEU A 141 -14.46 -5.29 4.39
CA LEU A 141 -13.80 -4.93 3.12
C LEU A 141 -14.25 -3.54 2.64
N GLY A 142 -15.53 -3.20 2.78
CA GLY A 142 -16.06 -1.87 2.45
C GLY A 142 -15.45 -0.77 3.29
N ILE A 143 -15.34 -0.96 4.61
CA ILE A 143 -14.72 0.01 5.54
C ILE A 143 -13.23 0.20 5.19
N ALA A 144 -12.50 -0.91 4.98
CA ALA A 144 -11.07 -0.85 4.63
C ALA A 144 -10.85 -0.15 3.29
N THR A 145 -11.69 -0.41 2.29
CA THR A 145 -11.62 0.25 0.99
C THR A 145 -11.91 1.74 1.12
N ALA A 146 -12.95 2.12 1.88
CA ALA A 146 -13.27 3.52 2.12
C ALA A 146 -12.15 4.29 2.84
N ALA A 147 -11.43 3.64 3.76
CA ALA A 147 -10.27 4.23 4.44
C ALA A 147 -9.08 4.46 3.48
N GLY A 148 -8.97 3.67 2.42
CA GLY A 148 -7.89 3.77 1.43
C GLY A 148 -8.21 4.62 0.21
N VAL A 149 -9.46 5.06 0.02
CA VAL A 149 -9.89 5.88 -1.13
C VAL A 149 -10.31 7.25 -0.61
N GLN A 150 -9.35 8.17 -0.51
CA GLN A 150 -9.61 9.59 -0.25
C GLN A 150 -8.84 10.46 -1.24
#